data_9495d8fdb842dc092f58efe8f41c0fc6
#
_entry.id   9495d8fdb842dc092f58efe8f41c0fc6
#
_cell.length_a   1.000
_cell.length_b   1.000
_cell.length_c   1.000
_cell.angle_alpha   90.00
_cell.angle_beta   90.00
_cell.angle_gamma   90.00
#
_symmetry.space_group_name_H-M   'P 1'
#
loop_
_entity.id
_entity.type
_entity.pdbx_description
1 polymer ?
#
loop_
_entity_poly.entity_id
_entity_poly.type
_entity_poly.pdbx_seq_one_letter_code
_entity_poly.pdbx_strand_id
1 'polypeptide(L)'
;MGTEGANFLVIAGRYRLEAKLGHGGMGVVWRATDQLLGRGVAVKALPLDETFSAEEARWQRERTLREARAVVQLRHPNIIVVHDVIEHDERPYMVMDLIEGGSLADRLAANGPVDAAEAARIGGDLLSALHTAHAAGVLHRDIKPANVLIESGTGRVVLTDFGIAQVAGATTLTESGSFVGSPEYTAPERMTGVRTGPESDLWSVGALLCAALSGESPFRRDSLGGTVHAVVIDEIRPPTQAGPLLPVVRGLLERDPERRLDAVEAQRMLRAFLETGRTPPRRAPERAYTPTQRDLPLRRSPAPERSRSGGLLAPARSRRGVLTAALLVAVLAAAGVSAAVLWTDRGGRDGRTAVGTSAPGTPASGSSATAAPAPTTTLPSAPSGYHVAEDPAGFALAVPDGFTREPQGERVFYLSPGDTFRLGVKVTDPRPGGPLGVMRRAAAKGPEANPGYRDGRVTSLTHRGHPAALWEFTWDGFSAAEGARHTYDVCWEEGGRLYDVWVSSPAGKVREAKEHFDVAVDTFTVP
;
A
#
# COMPACT_ATOMS: atom_id res chain seq x y z
N MET A 1 11.75 3.33 -56.73
CA MET A 1 11.66 2.49 -55.53
C MET A 1 11.18 3.40 -54.40
N GLY A 2 9.89 3.34 -54.14
CA GLY A 2 9.28 4.18 -53.10
C GLY A 2 9.59 3.58 -51.73
N THR A 3 10.19 4.36 -50.84
CA THR A 3 10.28 4.08 -49.42
C THR A 3 8.87 4.18 -48.84
N GLU A 4 8.28 3.03 -48.49
CA GLU A 4 7.10 2.99 -47.65
C GLU A 4 7.40 3.79 -46.40
N GLY A 5 6.71 4.92 -46.22
CA GLY A 5 6.81 5.75 -45.06
C GLY A 5 6.28 4.98 -43.85
N ALA A 6 7.17 4.50 -42.98
CA ALA A 6 6.80 4.02 -41.70
C ALA A 6 6.03 5.15 -40.99
N ASN A 7 4.74 4.96 -40.74
CA ASN A 7 3.90 5.89 -39.96
C ASN A 7 4.43 5.90 -38.51
N PHE A 8 5.40 6.76 -38.24
CA PHE A 8 5.86 6.99 -36.88
C PHE A 8 4.82 7.82 -36.12
N LEU A 9 4.43 7.35 -34.94
CA LEU A 9 3.58 8.13 -34.07
C LEU A 9 4.35 9.35 -33.54
N VAL A 10 3.79 10.55 -33.74
CA VAL A 10 4.37 11.81 -33.25
C VAL A 10 3.52 12.34 -32.10
N ILE A 11 4.09 12.40 -30.91
CA ILE A 11 3.43 12.89 -29.71
C ILE A 11 3.57 14.42 -29.63
N ALA A 12 2.44 15.11 -29.39
CA ALA A 12 2.36 16.57 -29.29
C ALA A 12 3.01 17.33 -30.49
N GLY A 13 3.04 16.72 -31.69
CA GLY A 13 3.63 17.34 -32.88
C GLY A 13 5.16 17.53 -32.81
N ARG A 14 5.83 16.98 -31.78
CA ARG A 14 7.25 17.21 -31.51
C ARG A 14 8.07 15.93 -31.33
N TYR A 15 7.57 14.96 -30.61
CA TYR A 15 8.35 13.77 -30.24
C TYR A 15 7.98 12.59 -31.10
N ARG A 16 8.86 12.24 -32.06
CA ARG A 16 8.66 11.10 -32.94
C ARG A 16 9.11 9.82 -32.24
N LEU A 17 8.16 8.92 -31.97
CA LEU A 17 8.44 7.62 -31.37
C LEU A 17 9.11 6.71 -32.37
N GLU A 18 10.17 5.98 -31.96
CA GLU A 18 10.99 5.15 -32.84
C GLU A 18 10.94 3.67 -32.48
N ALA A 19 11.28 3.35 -31.23
CA ALA A 19 11.33 1.96 -30.75
C ALA A 19 10.87 1.87 -29.31
N LYS A 20 10.27 0.75 -28.93
CA LYS A 20 9.97 0.44 -27.52
C LYS A 20 11.25 0.06 -26.81
N LEU A 21 11.56 0.75 -25.70
CA LEU A 21 12.69 0.45 -24.82
C LEU A 21 12.29 -0.53 -23.72
N GLY A 22 11.04 -0.45 -23.24
CA GLY A 22 10.53 -1.32 -22.20
C GLY A 22 9.01 -1.27 -22.09
N HIS A 23 8.46 -2.33 -21.52
CA HIS A 23 7.04 -2.43 -21.17
C HIS A 23 6.92 -3.02 -19.77
N GLY A 24 6.14 -2.41 -18.90
CA GLY A 24 5.90 -2.87 -17.54
C GLY A 24 4.59 -2.35 -16.97
N GLY A 25 4.27 -2.72 -15.73
CA GLY A 25 3.03 -2.31 -15.05
C GLY A 25 2.84 -0.80 -14.90
N MET A 26 3.90 0.01 -15.12
CA MET A 26 3.87 1.47 -15.07
C MET A 26 3.86 2.14 -16.47
N GLY A 27 3.54 1.39 -17.53
CA GLY A 27 3.41 1.90 -18.87
C GLY A 27 4.53 1.46 -19.83
N VAL A 28 4.50 2.03 -21.04
CA VAL A 28 5.47 1.77 -22.10
C VAL A 28 6.44 2.94 -22.20
N VAL A 29 7.74 2.62 -22.30
CA VAL A 29 8.81 3.59 -22.54
C VAL A 29 9.29 3.44 -23.98
N TRP A 30 9.39 4.55 -24.68
CA TRP A 30 9.81 4.62 -26.07
C TRP A 30 11.12 5.39 -26.22
N ARG A 31 12.00 4.93 -27.10
CA ARG A 31 13.02 5.79 -27.72
C ARG A 31 12.29 6.73 -28.66
N ALA A 32 12.62 8.00 -28.62
CA ALA A 32 12.04 9.01 -29.50
C ALA A 32 13.07 10.07 -29.89
N THR A 33 12.80 10.78 -30.98
CA THR A 33 13.54 11.97 -31.39
C THR A 33 12.72 13.21 -31.10
N ASP A 34 13.26 14.15 -30.34
CA ASP A 34 12.78 15.52 -30.24
C ASP A 34 13.08 16.24 -31.56
N GLN A 35 12.07 16.38 -32.42
CA GLN A 35 12.22 16.97 -33.74
C GLN A 35 12.60 18.46 -33.73
N LEU A 36 12.30 19.16 -32.60
CA LEU A 36 12.64 20.56 -32.44
C LEU A 36 14.11 20.76 -32.09
N LEU A 37 14.67 19.90 -31.23
CA LEU A 37 16.04 20.01 -30.75
C LEU A 37 17.02 19.05 -31.43
N GLY A 38 16.53 18.13 -32.28
CA GLY A 38 17.34 17.17 -33.03
C GLY A 38 18.06 16.16 -32.12
N ARG A 39 17.51 15.81 -30.95
CA ARG A 39 18.17 14.90 -29.99
C ARG A 39 17.30 13.70 -29.66
N GLY A 40 17.95 12.60 -29.28
CA GLY A 40 17.27 11.43 -28.72
C GLY A 40 16.75 11.70 -27.32
N VAL A 41 15.55 11.21 -27.02
CA VAL A 41 14.90 11.28 -25.72
C VAL A 41 14.19 9.95 -25.43
N ALA A 42 13.89 9.69 -24.15
CA ALA A 42 12.96 8.64 -23.76
C ALA A 42 11.58 9.26 -23.48
N VAL A 43 10.52 8.62 -23.98
CA VAL A 43 9.13 9.06 -23.77
C VAL A 43 8.38 7.94 -23.08
N LYS A 44 7.88 8.21 -21.86
CA LYS A 44 7.08 7.27 -21.07
C LYS A 44 5.62 7.68 -21.10
N ALA A 45 4.75 6.78 -21.58
CA ALA A 45 3.31 6.92 -21.41
C ALA A 45 2.95 6.65 -19.93
N LEU A 46 2.31 7.61 -19.28
CA LEU A 46 1.89 7.43 -17.89
C LEU A 46 0.55 6.67 -17.87
N PRO A 47 0.39 5.68 -16.98
CA PRO A 47 -0.80 4.86 -16.94
C PRO A 47 -2.01 5.70 -16.52
N LEU A 48 -3.11 5.52 -17.23
CA LEU A 48 -4.45 5.91 -16.83
C LEU A 48 -5.27 4.63 -16.70
N ASP A 49 -6.06 4.55 -15.66
CA ASP A 49 -6.97 3.42 -15.50
C ASP A 49 -8.23 3.70 -16.34
N GLU A 50 -8.42 2.91 -17.38
CA GLU A 50 -9.56 3.03 -18.31
C GLU A 50 -10.89 2.57 -17.69
N THR A 51 -10.85 2.05 -16.45
CA THR A 51 -12.06 1.61 -15.72
C THR A 51 -12.70 2.72 -14.91
N PHE A 52 -12.06 3.87 -14.77
CA PHE A 52 -12.58 5.01 -14.02
C PHE A 52 -13.68 5.75 -14.78
N SER A 53 -14.59 6.37 -14.04
CA SER A 53 -15.50 7.36 -14.58
C SER A 53 -14.73 8.56 -15.16
N ALA A 54 -15.36 9.34 -16.03
CA ALA A 54 -14.72 10.51 -16.64
C ALA A 54 -14.19 11.51 -15.60
N GLU A 55 -14.88 11.65 -14.47
CA GLU A 55 -14.48 12.55 -13.37
C GLU A 55 -13.28 12.01 -12.61
N GLU A 56 -13.29 10.73 -12.26
CA GLU A 56 -12.15 10.04 -11.60
C GLU A 56 -10.90 10.02 -12.49
N ALA A 57 -11.07 9.74 -13.79
CA ALA A 57 -9.97 9.76 -14.75
C ALA A 57 -9.34 11.17 -14.86
N ARG A 58 -10.18 12.23 -14.84
CA ARG A 58 -9.70 13.61 -14.83
C ARG A 58 -8.92 13.93 -13.56
N TRP A 59 -9.45 13.57 -12.40
CA TRP A 59 -8.77 13.77 -11.12
C TRP A 59 -7.44 13.01 -11.03
N GLN A 60 -7.42 11.75 -11.47
CA GLN A 60 -6.20 10.94 -11.54
C GLN A 60 -5.16 11.60 -12.46
N ARG A 61 -5.58 12.07 -13.63
CA ARG A 61 -4.71 12.77 -14.61
C ARG A 61 -4.09 14.02 -14.01
N GLU A 62 -4.90 14.89 -13.39
CA GLU A 62 -4.42 16.12 -12.74
C GLU A 62 -3.42 15.82 -11.63
N ARG A 63 -3.66 14.77 -10.88
CA ARG A 63 -2.75 14.29 -9.83
C ARG A 63 -1.43 13.78 -10.41
N THR A 64 -1.49 12.89 -11.42
CA THR A 64 -0.32 12.34 -12.11
C THR A 64 0.55 13.45 -12.69
N LEU A 65 -0.06 14.46 -13.34
CA LEU A 65 0.65 15.63 -13.85
C LEU A 65 1.30 16.47 -12.74
N ARG A 66 0.66 16.60 -11.59
CA ARG A 66 1.21 17.32 -10.43
C ARG A 66 2.43 16.60 -9.83
N GLU A 67 2.34 15.28 -9.65
CA GLU A 67 3.45 14.45 -9.16
C GLU A 67 4.62 14.46 -10.16
N ALA A 68 4.33 14.33 -11.47
CA ALA A 68 5.35 14.42 -12.51
C ALA A 68 6.10 15.76 -12.49
N ARG A 69 5.38 16.89 -12.29
CA ARG A 69 5.99 18.22 -12.19
C ARG A 69 6.93 18.36 -10.98
N ALA A 70 6.67 17.68 -9.88
CA ALA A 70 7.58 17.66 -8.74
C ALA A 70 8.92 16.98 -9.10
N VAL A 71 8.87 15.88 -9.87
CA VAL A 71 10.09 15.18 -10.35
C VAL A 71 10.89 16.05 -11.33
N VAL A 72 10.23 16.86 -12.16
CA VAL A 72 10.89 17.80 -13.11
C VAL A 72 11.83 18.78 -12.39
N GLN A 73 11.54 19.11 -11.12
CA GLN A 73 12.37 20.04 -10.34
C GLN A 73 13.66 19.42 -9.78
N LEU A 74 13.76 18.09 -9.78
CA LEU A 74 14.94 17.40 -9.26
C LEU A 74 16.13 17.59 -10.18
N ARG A 75 17.28 17.95 -9.61
CA ARG A 75 18.56 18.09 -10.32
C ARG A 75 19.64 17.36 -9.54
N HIS A 76 20.07 16.22 -10.06
CA HIS A 76 21.13 15.41 -9.47
C HIS A 76 21.76 14.51 -10.53
N PRO A 77 23.08 14.27 -10.55
CA PRO A 77 23.73 13.44 -11.58
C PRO A 77 23.20 12.00 -11.62
N ASN A 78 22.70 11.49 -10.50
CA ASN A 78 22.18 10.13 -10.39
C ASN A 78 20.63 10.08 -10.38
N ILE A 79 19.95 11.14 -10.79
CA ILE A 79 18.49 11.17 -11.03
C ILE A 79 18.24 11.43 -12.52
N ILE A 80 17.30 10.70 -13.11
CA ILE A 80 16.87 10.94 -14.49
C ILE A 80 16.40 12.38 -14.67
N VAL A 81 16.87 13.06 -15.70
CA VAL A 81 16.41 14.41 -16.00
C VAL A 81 15.11 14.33 -16.78
N VAL A 82 14.06 14.90 -16.25
CA VAL A 82 12.78 15.07 -16.95
C VAL A 82 12.78 16.42 -17.66
N HIS A 83 12.57 16.42 -18.97
CA HIS A 83 12.57 17.60 -19.82
C HIS A 83 11.22 18.23 -19.97
N ASP A 84 10.17 17.37 -20.05
CA ASP A 84 8.82 17.83 -20.32
C ASP A 84 7.79 16.83 -19.79
N VAL A 85 6.59 17.34 -19.49
CA VAL A 85 5.41 16.53 -19.17
C VAL A 85 4.30 17.06 -20.04
N ILE A 86 3.90 16.29 -21.03
CA ILE A 86 2.98 16.66 -22.09
C ILE A 86 1.73 15.81 -22.08
N GLU A 87 0.65 16.33 -22.65
CA GLU A 87 -0.58 15.59 -22.87
C GLU A 87 -0.82 15.44 -24.38
N HIS A 88 -1.18 14.23 -24.78
CA HIS A 88 -1.54 13.90 -26.15
C HIS A 88 -2.65 12.86 -26.16
N ASP A 89 -3.74 13.13 -26.88
CA ASP A 89 -4.94 12.27 -26.91
C ASP A 89 -5.42 11.89 -25.51
N GLU A 90 -5.56 12.89 -24.63
CA GLU A 90 -5.97 12.75 -23.22
C GLU A 90 -5.05 11.87 -22.35
N ARG A 91 -3.90 11.47 -22.86
CA ARG A 91 -2.89 10.69 -22.13
C ARG A 91 -1.68 11.55 -21.76
N PRO A 92 -1.23 11.52 -20.51
CA PRO A 92 -0.02 12.19 -20.10
C PRO A 92 1.22 11.37 -20.49
N TYR A 93 2.25 12.07 -20.96
CA TYR A 93 3.55 11.51 -21.30
C TYR A 93 4.64 12.28 -20.57
N MET A 94 5.67 11.58 -20.15
CA MET A 94 6.88 12.15 -19.58
C MET A 94 8.01 12.00 -20.57
N VAL A 95 8.68 13.11 -20.89
CA VAL A 95 9.86 13.16 -21.75
C VAL A 95 11.10 13.34 -20.88
N MET A 96 12.08 12.46 -21.04
CA MET A 96 13.27 12.41 -20.17
C MET A 96 14.54 12.09 -20.98
N ASP A 97 15.69 12.20 -20.33
CA ASP A 97 16.96 11.79 -20.91
C ASP A 97 16.88 10.35 -21.42
N LEU A 98 17.46 10.12 -22.59
CA LEU A 98 17.74 8.80 -23.10
C LEU A 98 19.09 8.33 -22.55
N ILE A 99 19.07 7.39 -21.61
CA ILE A 99 20.28 6.79 -21.06
C ILE A 99 20.62 5.57 -21.91
N GLU A 100 21.74 5.65 -22.61
CA GLU A 100 22.26 4.52 -23.37
C GLU A 100 22.91 3.50 -22.42
N GLY A 101 22.43 2.28 -22.47
CA GLY A 101 22.86 1.20 -21.58
C GLY A 101 21.67 0.29 -21.25
N GLY A 102 21.66 -0.24 -20.08
CA GLY A 102 20.58 -1.10 -19.57
C GLY A 102 20.29 -0.83 -18.12
N SER A 103 19.31 -1.51 -17.58
CA SER A 103 19.05 -1.50 -16.14
C SER A 103 20.07 -2.36 -15.37
N LEU A 104 20.17 -2.13 -14.07
CA LEU A 104 20.91 -3.02 -13.17
C LEU A 104 20.34 -4.45 -13.22
N ALA A 105 19.02 -4.61 -13.42
CA ALA A 105 18.42 -5.93 -13.60
C ALA A 105 18.97 -6.64 -14.85
N ASP A 106 19.06 -5.95 -16.00
CA ASP A 106 19.61 -6.49 -17.23
C ASP A 106 21.08 -6.88 -17.04
N ARG A 107 21.85 -6.03 -16.36
CA ARG A 107 23.25 -6.29 -16.07
C ARG A 107 23.43 -7.53 -15.17
N LEU A 108 22.62 -7.64 -14.11
CA LEU A 108 22.68 -8.82 -13.23
C LEU A 108 22.27 -10.10 -13.95
N ALA A 109 21.28 -10.02 -14.84
CA ALA A 109 20.87 -11.17 -15.64
C ALA A 109 21.95 -11.59 -16.65
N ALA A 110 22.65 -10.64 -17.26
CA ALA A 110 23.69 -10.92 -18.26
C ALA A 110 25.05 -11.35 -17.66
N ASN A 111 25.47 -10.69 -16.56
CA ASN A 111 26.83 -10.80 -16.03
C ASN A 111 26.89 -11.42 -14.61
N GLY A 112 25.73 -11.71 -14.02
CA GLY A 112 25.65 -12.18 -12.63
C GLY A 112 25.86 -11.07 -11.58
N PRO A 113 26.03 -11.45 -10.31
CA PRO A 113 26.22 -10.54 -9.18
C PRO A 113 27.44 -9.63 -9.34
N VAL A 114 27.37 -8.46 -8.70
CA VAL A 114 28.50 -7.52 -8.63
C VAL A 114 29.35 -7.76 -7.38
N ASP A 115 30.59 -7.28 -7.38
CA ASP A 115 31.43 -7.30 -6.19
C ASP A 115 31.01 -6.24 -5.16
N ALA A 116 31.60 -6.31 -3.95
CA ALA A 116 31.26 -5.40 -2.87
C ALA A 116 31.63 -3.94 -3.14
N ALA A 117 32.68 -3.67 -3.93
CA ALA A 117 33.09 -2.31 -4.27
C ALA A 117 32.10 -1.67 -5.26
N GLU A 118 31.68 -2.42 -6.27
CA GLU A 118 30.68 -1.94 -7.21
C GLU A 118 29.31 -1.78 -6.54
N ALA A 119 28.88 -2.73 -5.69
CA ALA A 119 27.65 -2.59 -4.89
C ALA A 119 27.71 -1.34 -3.99
N ALA A 120 28.85 -1.07 -3.35
CA ALA A 120 29.03 0.11 -2.52
C ALA A 120 28.94 1.42 -3.33
N ARG A 121 29.50 1.44 -4.55
CA ARG A 121 29.40 2.59 -5.46
C ARG A 121 27.95 2.82 -5.88
N ILE A 122 27.26 1.79 -6.36
CA ILE A 122 25.84 1.85 -6.76
C ILE A 122 24.99 2.35 -5.58
N GLY A 123 25.15 1.76 -4.39
CA GLY A 123 24.42 2.16 -3.19
C GLY A 123 24.69 3.61 -2.78
N GLY A 124 25.94 4.05 -2.86
CA GLY A 124 26.34 5.44 -2.56
C GLY A 124 25.68 6.46 -3.50
N ASP A 125 25.66 6.16 -4.80
CA ASP A 125 25.04 6.99 -5.83
C ASP A 125 23.51 7.07 -5.62
N LEU A 126 22.85 5.93 -5.34
CA LEU A 126 21.41 5.88 -5.06
C LEU A 126 21.04 6.65 -3.78
N LEU A 127 21.81 6.49 -2.70
CA LEU A 127 21.57 7.20 -1.44
C LEU A 127 21.73 8.72 -1.61
N SER A 128 22.70 9.17 -2.43
CA SER A 128 22.87 10.58 -2.78
C SER A 128 21.67 11.14 -3.56
N ALA A 129 21.19 10.38 -4.55
CA ALA A 129 20.00 10.72 -5.32
C ALA A 129 18.76 10.84 -4.43
N LEU A 130 18.54 9.84 -3.57
CA LEU A 130 17.41 9.81 -2.65
C LEU A 130 17.46 10.92 -1.62
N HIS A 131 18.63 11.23 -1.07
CA HIS A 131 18.78 12.37 -0.15
C HIS A 131 18.31 13.68 -0.80
N THR A 132 18.67 13.90 -2.06
CA THR A 132 18.23 15.09 -2.82
C THR A 132 16.72 15.07 -3.09
N ALA A 133 16.16 13.94 -3.49
CA ALA A 133 14.73 13.81 -3.75
C ALA A 133 13.89 14.01 -2.46
N HIS A 134 14.31 13.39 -1.35
CA HIS A 134 13.64 13.49 -0.06
C HIS A 134 13.68 14.92 0.50
N ALA A 135 14.80 15.64 0.33
CA ALA A 135 14.90 17.05 0.71
C ALA A 135 13.93 17.94 -0.09
N ALA A 136 13.56 17.54 -1.31
CA ALA A 136 12.54 18.19 -2.13
C ALA A 136 11.11 17.67 -1.85
N GLY A 137 10.93 16.78 -0.87
CA GLY A 137 9.62 16.18 -0.53
C GLY A 137 9.14 15.11 -1.51
N VAL A 138 10.02 14.59 -2.36
CA VAL A 138 9.70 13.56 -3.37
C VAL A 138 10.19 12.21 -2.89
N LEU A 139 9.28 11.23 -2.77
CA LEU A 139 9.58 9.83 -2.48
C LEU A 139 9.62 9.03 -3.78
N HIS A 140 10.52 8.04 -3.87
CA HIS A 140 10.62 7.19 -5.06
C HIS A 140 9.59 6.06 -5.09
N ARG A 141 9.39 5.37 -3.98
CA ARG A 141 8.36 4.34 -3.75
C ARG A 141 8.50 3.02 -4.52
N ASP A 142 9.35 2.92 -5.55
CA ASP A 142 9.53 1.70 -6.36
C ASP A 142 11.01 1.47 -6.72
N ILE A 143 11.90 1.52 -5.73
CA ILE A 143 13.32 1.25 -5.92
C ILE A 143 13.53 -0.26 -6.09
N LYS A 144 14.09 -0.63 -7.25
CA LYS A 144 14.42 -2.01 -7.64
C LYS A 144 15.47 -2.00 -8.74
N PRO A 145 16.17 -3.11 -9.02
CA PRO A 145 17.20 -3.15 -10.06
C PRO A 145 16.73 -2.70 -11.44
N ALA A 146 15.46 -2.95 -11.81
CA ALA A 146 14.90 -2.53 -13.10
C ALA A 146 14.77 -1.01 -13.25
N ASN A 147 14.69 -0.26 -12.14
CA ASN A 147 14.56 1.21 -12.13
C ASN A 147 15.89 1.93 -11.89
N VAL A 148 17.00 1.21 -11.95
CA VAL A 148 18.37 1.74 -11.86
C VAL A 148 19.06 1.52 -13.19
N LEU A 149 19.27 2.58 -13.95
CA LEU A 149 19.96 2.52 -15.23
C LEU A 149 21.47 2.67 -15.03
N ILE A 150 22.27 1.98 -15.85
CA ILE A 150 23.73 2.08 -15.88
C ILE A 150 24.13 2.56 -17.26
N GLU A 151 24.62 3.79 -17.35
CA GLU A 151 25.02 4.42 -18.59
C GLU A 151 26.25 3.73 -19.18
N SER A 152 26.18 3.36 -20.45
CA SER A 152 27.30 2.75 -21.17
C SER A 152 28.47 3.72 -21.28
N GLY A 153 29.68 3.20 -21.15
CA GLY A 153 30.93 3.98 -21.28
C GLY A 153 31.34 4.71 -20.02
N THR A 154 30.41 5.32 -19.28
CA THR A 154 30.71 6.06 -18.02
C THR A 154 30.51 5.21 -16.78
N GLY A 155 29.62 4.22 -16.83
CA GLY A 155 29.17 3.46 -15.66
C GLY A 155 28.34 4.29 -14.67
N ARG A 156 27.88 5.47 -15.07
CA ARG A 156 27.05 6.35 -14.22
C ARG A 156 25.74 5.64 -13.87
N VAL A 157 25.39 5.65 -12.60
CA VAL A 157 24.13 5.12 -12.07
C VAL A 157 23.06 6.20 -12.15
N VAL A 158 21.92 5.91 -12.73
CA VAL A 158 20.79 6.85 -12.87
C VAL A 158 19.52 6.20 -12.37
N LEU A 159 18.92 6.78 -11.33
CA LEU A 159 17.64 6.37 -10.78
C LEU A 159 16.51 6.95 -11.63
N THR A 160 15.64 6.07 -12.12
CA THR A 160 14.50 6.42 -12.98
C THR A 160 13.20 5.94 -12.36
N ASP A 161 12.07 6.31 -12.96
CA ASP A 161 10.74 5.80 -12.58
C ASP A 161 10.31 6.11 -11.15
N PHE A 162 10.51 7.37 -10.73
CA PHE A 162 9.88 7.87 -9.51
C PHE A 162 8.38 7.57 -9.55
N GLY A 163 7.85 7.01 -8.45
CA GLY A 163 6.51 6.40 -8.37
C GLY A 163 5.33 7.36 -8.56
N ILE A 164 5.28 8.03 -9.72
CA ILE A 164 4.28 9.04 -10.12
C ILE A 164 2.87 8.44 -10.19
N ALA A 165 2.77 7.12 -10.39
CA ALA A 165 1.49 6.41 -10.49
C ALA A 165 1.02 5.78 -9.16
N GLN A 166 1.83 5.87 -8.09
CA GLN A 166 1.49 5.27 -6.81
C GLN A 166 0.79 6.30 -5.91
N VAL A 167 -0.46 6.03 -5.60
CA VAL A 167 -1.29 6.86 -4.71
C VAL A 167 -0.62 6.98 -3.34
N ALA A 168 -0.30 8.21 -2.90
CA ALA A 168 0.16 8.44 -1.54
C ALA A 168 -0.94 8.00 -0.55
N GLY A 169 -0.62 7.03 0.32
CA GLY A 169 -1.58 6.45 1.26
C GLY A 169 -2.38 5.26 0.73
N ALA A 170 -2.27 4.90 -0.56
CA ALA A 170 -2.76 3.60 -1.00
C ALA A 170 -1.85 2.50 -0.43
N THR A 171 -2.45 1.51 0.19
CA THR A 171 -1.76 0.28 0.52
C THR A 171 -1.22 -0.33 -0.78
N THR A 172 0.02 -0.81 -0.75
CA THR A 172 0.64 -1.49 -1.90
C THR A 172 -0.10 -2.78 -2.30
N LEU A 173 -0.96 -3.28 -1.43
CA LEU A 173 -1.95 -4.31 -1.75
C LEU A 173 -3.19 -3.60 -2.31
N THR A 174 -3.53 -3.86 -3.57
CA THR A 174 -4.80 -3.40 -4.13
C THR A 174 -5.95 -4.14 -3.49
N GLU A 175 -7.14 -3.54 -3.51
CA GLU A 175 -8.38 -4.17 -3.03
C GLU A 175 -8.66 -5.53 -3.71
N SER A 176 -8.08 -5.78 -4.89
CA SER A 176 -8.13 -7.06 -5.60
C SER A 176 -7.11 -8.08 -5.10
N GLY A 177 -6.33 -7.79 -4.05
CA GLY A 177 -5.24 -8.65 -3.59
C GLY A 177 -4.00 -8.65 -4.49
N SER A 178 -4.00 -7.85 -5.55
CA SER A 178 -2.83 -7.64 -6.40
C SER A 178 -1.87 -6.65 -5.74
N PHE A 179 -0.59 -6.93 -5.80
CA PHE A 179 0.43 -6.06 -5.26
C PHE A 179 0.90 -5.08 -6.35
N VAL A 180 0.78 -3.78 -6.09
CA VAL A 180 1.32 -2.76 -7.00
C VAL A 180 2.78 -2.52 -6.66
N GLY A 181 3.69 -2.91 -7.53
CA GLY A 181 5.13 -2.81 -7.35
C GLY A 181 5.80 -4.18 -7.23
N SER A 182 7.02 -4.17 -6.73
CA SER A 182 7.84 -5.38 -6.51
C SER A 182 7.91 -5.67 -5.02
N PRO A 183 7.13 -6.64 -4.52
CA PRO A 183 6.97 -6.87 -3.07
C PRO A 183 8.29 -7.15 -2.37
N GLU A 184 9.22 -7.83 -3.04
CA GLU A 184 10.55 -8.19 -2.51
C GLU A 184 11.50 -7.00 -2.27
N TYR A 185 11.13 -5.78 -2.72
CA TYR A 185 11.87 -4.54 -2.45
C TYR A 185 11.04 -3.56 -1.62
N THR A 186 9.78 -3.87 -1.34
CA THR A 186 8.88 -2.97 -0.62
C THR A 186 9.09 -3.08 0.89
N ALA A 187 9.15 -1.94 1.56
CA ALA A 187 9.36 -1.87 3.01
C ALA A 187 8.16 -2.42 3.81
N PRO A 188 8.39 -3.03 4.99
CA PRO A 188 7.34 -3.66 5.79
C PRO A 188 6.24 -2.68 6.21
N GLU A 189 6.55 -1.43 6.55
CA GLU A 189 5.58 -0.41 6.89
C GLU A 189 4.63 -0.06 5.74
N ARG A 190 5.09 -0.18 4.49
CA ARG A 190 4.24 0.00 3.30
C ARG A 190 3.30 -1.18 3.06
N MET A 191 3.70 -2.37 3.46
CA MET A 191 2.86 -3.58 3.36
C MET A 191 1.76 -3.59 4.42
N THR A 192 2.06 -3.04 5.60
CA THR A 192 1.12 -2.99 6.74
C THR A 192 0.24 -1.74 6.75
N GLY A 193 0.38 -0.84 5.75
CA GLY A 193 -0.44 0.37 5.65
C GLY A 193 -0.10 1.45 6.70
N VAL A 194 1.02 1.32 7.38
CA VAL A 194 1.53 2.34 8.31
C VAL A 194 2.07 3.53 7.52
N ARG A 195 2.19 4.70 8.17
CA ARG A 195 2.73 5.92 7.54
C ARG A 195 4.07 5.64 6.86
N THR A 196 4.14 5.96 5.57
CA THR A 196 5.34 5.80 4.75
C THR A 196 6.12 7.11 4.64
N GLY A 197 7.44 7.01 4.67
CA GLY A 197 8.35 8.15 4.60
C GLY A 197 9.60 7.84 3.76
N PRO A 198 10.61 8.73 3.81
CA PRO A 198 11.92 8.51 3.21
C PRO A 198 12.56 7.17 3.59
N GLU A 199 12.31 6.70 4.79
CA GLU A 199 12.84 5.46 5.36
C GLU A 199 12.43 4.23 4.53
N SER A 200 11.25 4.26 3.91
CA SER A 200 10.78 3.16 3.05
C SER A 200 11.64 2.98 1.79
N ASP A 201 12.13 4.07 1.20
CA ASP A 201 13.04 4.02 0.06
C ASP A 201 14.41 3.46 0.48
N LEU A 202 14.87 3.77 1.71
CA LEU A 202 16.14 3.27 2.25
C LEU A 202 16.11 1.75 2.47
N TRP A 203 15.00 1.19 2.92
CA TRP A 203 14.81 -0.26 2.94
C TRP A 203 14.98 -0.87 1.55
N SER A 204 14.35 -0.27 0.54
CA SER A 204 14.42 -0.76 -0.83
C SER A 204 15.86 -0.75 -1.38
N VAL A 205 16.68 0.25 -0.99
CA VAL A 205 18.13 0.24 -1.28
C VAL A 205 18.83 -0.94 -0.59
N GLY A 206 18.49 -1.24 0.65
CA GLY A 206 19.05 -2.41 1.37
C GLY A 206 18.75 -3.73 0.67
N ALA A 207 17.50 -3.93 0.22
CA ALA A 207 17.10 -5.11 -0.54
C ALA A 207 17.79 -5.17 -1.92
N LEU A 208 17.92 -4.02 -2.59
CA LEU A 208 18.62 -3.90 -3.87
C LEU A 208 20.12 -4.23 -3.73
N LEU A 209 20.79 -3.79 -2.67
CA LEU A 209 22.20 -4.15 -2.42
C LEU A 209 22.37 -5.65 -2.22
N CYS A 210 21.44 -6.32 -1.52
CA CYS A 210 21.45 -7.78 -1.43
C CYS A 210 21.30 -8.41 -2.82
N ALA A 211 20.35 -7.96 -3.62
CA ALA A 211 20.12 -8.46 -4.98
C ALA A 211 21.34 -8.22 -5.90
N ALA A 212 21.98 -7.06 -5.79
CA ALA A 212 23.20 -6.77 -6.54
C ALA A 212 24.35 -7.72 -6.21
N LEU A 213 24.49 -8.09 -4.92
CA LEU A 213 25.57 -8.95 -4.41
C LEU A 213 25.34 -10.45 -4.60
N SER A 214 24.10 -10.91 -4.73
CA SER A 214 23.77 -12.35 -4.83
C SER A 214 23.00 -12.75 -6.08
N GLY A 215 22.51 -11.79 -6.86
CA GLY A 215 21.67 -12.01 -8.02
C GLY A 215 20.17 -11.93 -7.74
N GLU A 216 19.74 -12.03 -6.47
CA GLU A 216 18.31 -12.00 -6.11
C GLU A 216 18.06 -11.35 -4.73
N SER A 217 16.83 -10.88 -4.53
CA SER A 217 16.42 -10.29 -3.27
C SER A 217 16.39 -11.33 -2.14
N PRO A 218 16.80 -10.99 -0.89
CA PRO A 218 16.72 -11.88 0.26
C PRO A 218 15.28 -12.22 0.64
N PHE A 219 14.31 -11.47 0.13
CA PHE A 219 12.89 -11.63 0.41
C PHE A 219 12.13 -12.38 -0.68
N ARG A 220 12.78 -12.74 -1.78
CA ARG A 220 12.15 -13.47 -2.89
C ARG A 220 11.65 -14.82 -2.42
N ARG A 221 10.38 -15.10 -2.72
CA ARG A 221 9.73 -16.40 -2.48
C ARG A 221 8.86 -16.74 -3.69
N ASP A 222 8.41 -17.98 -3.78
CA ASP A 222 7.59 -18.47 -4.89
C ASP A 222 6.15 -17.94 -4.87
N SER A 223 5.74 -17.27 -3.79
CA SER A 223 4.41 -16.68 -3.67
C SER A 223 4.46 -15.27 -3.10
N LEU A 224 3.45 -14.46 -3.45
CA LEU A 224 3.28 -13.11 -2.90
C LEU A 224 3.16 -13.14 -1.36
N GLY A 225 2.32 -14.05 -0.83
CA GLY A 225 2.16 -14.21 0.62
C GLY A 225 3.46 -14.61 1.32
N GLY A 226 4.24 -15.52 0.71
CA GLY A 226 5.56 -15.90 1.20
C GLY A 226 6.53 -14.71 1.19
N THR A 227 6.54 -13.89 0.14
CA THR A 227 7.36 -12.67 0.06
C THR A 227 6.95 -11.64 1.11
N VAL A 228 5.64 -11.39 1.28
CA VAL A 228 5.12 -10.49 2.33
C VAL A 228 5.54 -10.99 3.72
N HIS A 229 5.38 -12.29 3.99
CA HIS A 229 5.81 -12.90 5.25
C HIS A 229 7.31 -12.73 5.49
N ALA A 230 8.13 -12.95 4.45
CA ALA A 230 9.58 -12.80 4.54
C ALA A 230 9.99 -11.35 4.87
N VAL A 231 9.33 -10.36 4.28
CA VAL A 231 9.60 -8.95 4.55
C VAL A 231 9.18 -8.55 5.96
N VAL A 232 7.98 -8.96 6.39
CA VAL A 232 7.36 -8.47 7.63
C VAL A 232 7.84 -9.24 8.86
N ILE A 233 8.01 -10.57 8.75
CA ILE A 233 8.13 -11.47 9.91
C ILE A 233 9.46 -12.24 9.96
N ASP A 234 9.89 -12.87 8.84
CA ASP A 234 11.04 -13.78 8.83
C ASP A 234 12.33 -13.09 9.30
N GLU A 235 13.24 -13.87 9.88
CA GLU A 235 14.60 -13.40 10.14
C GLU A 235 15.27 -12.95 8.85
N ILE A 236 15.77 -11.71 8.83
CA ILE A 236 16.47 -11.16 7.65
C ILE A 236 17.86 -11.78 7.58
N ARG A 237 18.10 -12.52 6.50
CA ARG A 237 19.38 -13.20 6.24
C ARG A 237 20.04 -12.60 5.00
N PRO A 238 20.88 -11.56 5.18
CA PRO A 238 21.65 -11.03 4.07
C PRO A 238 22.53 -12.12 3.46
N PRO A 239 22.77 -12.07 2.13
CA PRO A 239 23.63 -13.05 1.48
C PRO A 239 25.07 -12.97 2.03
N THR A 240 25.81 -14.09 1.99
CA THR A 240 27.21 -14.15 2.49
C THR A 240 28.12 -13.17 1.77
N GLN A 241 27.86 -12.89 0.51
CA GLN A 241 28.55 -11.89 -0.31
C GLN A 241 28.42 -10.47 0.24
N ALA A 242 27.39 -10.19 1.03
CA ALA A 242 27.22 -8.91 1.71
C ALA A 242 28.16 -8.71 2.91
N GLY A 243 28.97 -9.71 3.27
CA GLY A 243 29.89 -9.65 4.44
C GLY A 243 30.62 -8.33 4.61
N PRO A 244 31.33 -7.81 3.57
CA PRO A 244 32.02 -6.52 3.65
C PRO A 244 31.11 -5.32 3.92
N LEU A 245 29.85 -5.34 3.44
CA LEU A 245 28.84 -4.27 3.56
C LEU A 245 27.76 -4.59 4.61
N LEU A 246 27.91 -5.67 5.37
CA LEU A 246 26.90 -6.18 6.29
C LEU A 246 26.37 -5.12 7.29
N PRO A 247 27.20 -4.24 7.88
CA PRO A 247 26.70 -3.18 8.76
C PRO A 247 25.72 -2.22 8.07
N VAL A 248 25.97 -1.87 6.80
CA VAL A 248 25.08 -0.99 6.01
C VAL A 248 23.79 -1.73 5.65
N VAL A 249 23.93 -2.93 5.10
CA VAL A 249 22.77 -3.74 4.68
C VAL A 249 21.83 -4.01 5.86
N ARG A 250 22.35 -4.42 7.02
CA ARG A 250 21.53 -4.62 8.24
C ARG A 250 20.91 -3.32 8.73
N GLY A 251 21.63 -2.22 8.66
CA GLY A 251 21.12 -0.92 9.08
C GLY A 251 19.98 -0.40 8.18
N LEU A 252 20.07 -0.64 6.87
CA LEU A 252 19.01 -0.28 5.90
C LEU A 252 17.82 -1.23 5.98
N LEU A 253 18.04 -2.52 6.27
CA LEU A 253 16.99 -3.53 6.45
C LEU A 253 16.49 -3.62 7.91
N GLU A 254 16.60 -2.54 8.70
CA GLU A 254 15.95 -2.45 10.00
C GLU A 254 14.44 -2.24 9.80
N ARG A 255 13.60 -3.10 10.43
CA ARG A 255 12.14 -3.05 10.26
C ARG A 255 11.52 -1.82 10.89
N ASP A 256 12.04 -1.39 12.02
CA ASP A 256 11.61 -0.16 12.67
C ASP A 256 12.15 1.06 11.87
N PRO A 257 11.29 1.86 11.20
CA PRO A 257 11.74 3.00 10.40
C PRO A 257 12.52 4.04 11.22
N GLU A 258 12.20 4.21 12.52
CA GLU A 258 12.88 5.17 13.39
C GLU A 258 14.30 4.71 13.77
N ARG A 259 14.54 3.40 13.72
CA ARG A 259 15.85 2.79 13.98
C ARG A 259 16.62 2.52 12.71
N ARG A 260 15.99 2.64 11.54
CA ARG A 260 16.62 2.39 10.24
C ARG A 260 17.77 3.38 10.01
N LEU A 261 18.79 2.92 9.32
CA LEU A 261 19.95 3.74 8.96
C LEU A 261 19.51 4.85 7.98
N ASP A 262 19.83 6.11 8.28
CA ASP A 262 19.53 7.22 7.39
C ASP A 262 20.47 7.27 6.17
N ALA A 263 20.08 8.03 5.13
CA ALA A 263 20.78 8.09 3.86
C ALA A 263 22.22 8.64 4.00
N VAL A 264 22.41 9.66 4.86
CA VAL A 264 23.69 10.34 5.02
C VAL A 264 24.69 9.41 5.70
N GLU A 265 24.28 8.75 6.77
CA GLU A 265 25.15 7.83 7.50
C GLU A 265 25.44 6.56 6.67
N ALA A 266 24.43 6.01 5.95
CA ALA A 266 24.65 4.89 5.04
C ALA A 266 25.67 5.24 3.94
N GLN A 267 25.53 6.42 3.31
CA GLN A 267 26.47 6.89 2.29
C GLN A 267 27.88 7.08 2.86
N ARG A 268 28.00 7.65 4.07
CA ARG A 268 29.29 7.79 4.75
C ARG A 268 29.97 6.43 4.97
N MET A 269 29.21 5.43 5.40
CA MET A 269 29.72 4.08 5.64
C MET A 269 30.18 3.40 4.36
N LEU A 270 29.42 3.52 3.25
CA LEU A 270 29.80 2.98 1.94
C LEU A 270 31.04 3.68 1.39
N ARG A 271 31.14 5.00 1.51
CA ARG A 271 32.34 5.75 1.09
C ARG A 271 33.58 5.32 1.86
N ALA A 272 33.47 5.20 3.18
CA ALA A 272 34.58 4.71 4.01
C ALA A 272 35.01 3.29 3.62
N PHE A 273 34.07 2.43 3.24
CA PHE A 273 34.40 1.10 2.71
C PHE A 273 35.17 1.20 1.39
N LEU A 274 34.77 2.06 0.46
CA LEU A 274 35.48 2.25 -0.81
C LEU A 274 36.90 2.77 -0.60
N GLU A 275 37.12 3.61 0.41
CA GLU A 275 38.41 4.21 0.74
C GLU A 275 39.35 3.23 1.50
N THR A 276 38.79 2.41 2.38
CA THR A 276 39.58 1.65 3.36
C THR A 276 39.44 0.12 3.25
N GLY A 277 38.51 -0.38 2.43
CA GLY A 277 38.12 -1.79 2.36
C GLY A 277 37.33 -2.29 3.58
N ARG A 278 36.96 -1.40 4.52
CA ARG A 278 36.24 -1.75 5.75
C ARG A 278 35.05 -0.82 6.00
N THR A 279 33.90 -1.42 6.28
CA THR A 279 32.74 -0.65 6.69
C THR A 279 32.83 -0.29 8.17
N PRO A 280 32.84 1.00 8.54
CA PRO A 280 32.88 1.42 9.93
C PRO A 280 31.57 1.05 10.65
N PRO A 281 31.56 0.93 11.99
CA PRO A 281 30.35 0.78 12.75
C PRO A 281 29.47 2.04 12.62
N ARG A 282 28.16 1.85 12.80
CA ARG A 282 27.18 2.94 12.87
C ARG A 282 27.58 3.92 13.99
N ARG A 283 27.58 5.21 13.70
CA ARG A 283 27.69 6.22 14.75
C ARG A 283 26.49 6.10 15.68
N ALA A 284 26.75 6.01 16.98
CA ALA A 284 25.67 6.16 17.95
C ALA A 284 25.04 7.55 17.76
N PRO A 285 23.71 7.68 17.77
CA PRO A 285 23.09 8.99 17.76
C PRO A 285 23.69 9.79 18.91
N GLU A 286 24.23 10.99 18.61
CA GLU A 286 24.68 11.92 19.63
C GLU A 286 23.48 12.17 20.55
N ARG A 287 23.52 11.58 21.75
CA ARG A 287 22.55 11.92 22.78
C ARG A 287 22.73 13.42 22.99
N ALA A 288 21.69 14.19 22.67
CA ALA A 288 21.66 15.59 23.04
C ALA A 288 22.15 15.69 24.48
N TYR A 289 23.29 16.35 24.69
CA TYR A 289 23.85 16.55 26.01
C TYR A 289 22.82 17.33 26.81
N THR A 290 22.11 16.63 27.68
CA THR A 290 21.33 17.30 28.70
C THR A 290 22.30 17.69 29.78
N PRO A 291 22.57 19.00 30.00
CA PRO A 291 23.48 19.42 31.04
C PRO A 291 22.97 18.85 32.36
N THR A 292 23.73 17.95 32.94
CA THR A 292 23.44 17.49 34.30
C THR A 292 23.66 18.71 35.23
N GLN A 293 22.72 18.94 36.13
CA GLN A 293 22.64 20.04 37.11
C GLN A 293 23.87 20.17 38.04
N ARG A 294 25.01 19.56 37.69
CA ARG A 294 26.26 19.57 38.49
C ARG A 294 27.18 20.76 38.19
N ASP A 295 26.90 21.54 37.16
CA ASP A 295 27.77 22.66 36.76
C ASP A 295 27.28 24.04 37.27
N LEU A 296 26.35 24.07 38.22
CA LEU A 296 26.00 25.32 38.91
C LEU A 296 26.93 25.51 40.11
N PRO A 297 27.57 26.67 40.26
CA PRO A 297 28.42 26.94 41.40
C PRO A 297 27.59 26.94 42.70
N LEU A 298 28.02 26.13 43.66
CA LEU A 298 27.43 26.00 44.99
C LEU A 298 27.43 27.37 45.67
N ARG A 299 26.27 28.03 45.74
CA ARG A 299 26.01 29.09 46.71
C ARG A 299 25.98 28.48 48.09
N ARG A 300 27.00 28.76 48.90
CA ARG A 300 27.00 28.44 50.36
C ARG A 300 25.88 29.20 51.03
N SER A 301 24.92 28.51 51.60
CA SER A 301 24.00 29.01 52.61
C SER A 301 24.30 28.33 53.96
N PRO A 302 24.14 29.02 55.08
CA PRO A 302 24.60 28.55 56.38
C PRO A 302 23.66 27.50 56.98
N ALA A 303 24.25 26.63 57.78
CA ALA A 303 23.59 25.51 58.45
C ALA A 303 22.53 25.95 59.48
N PRO A 304 21.49 25.18 59.68
CA PRO A 304 20.87 25.04 60.99
C PRO A 304 20.96 23.59 61.53
N GLU A 305 20.88 23.57 62.81
CA GLU A 305 21.16 22.54 63.79
C GLU A 305 20.32 21.26 63.68
N ARG A 306 20.86 20.25 64.31
CA ARG A 306 20.40 18.87 64.50
C ARG A 306 19.04 18.75 65.16
N SER A 307 18.23 17.81 64.67
CA SER A 307 17.39 16.99 65.54
C SER A 307 17.30 15.55 65.02
N ARG A 308 17.56 14.64 65.93
CA ARG A 308 17.54 13.19 65.79
C ARG A 308 16.09 12.66 65.80
N SER A 309 15.78 11.69 64.97
CA SER A 309 15.15 10.40 65.31
C SER A 309 14.69 9.71 64.04
N GLY A 310 15.19 8.55 63.68
CA GLY A 310 14.59 7.27 64.03
C GLY A 310 13.81 6.68 62.88
N GLY A 311 14.26 5.52 62.34
CA GLY A 311 13.29 4.57 61.78
C GLY A 311 13.55 4.12 60.32
N LEU A 312 14.18 2.98 60.20
CA LEU A 312 14.10 1.95 59.16
C LEU A 312 12.86 1.96 58.27
N LEU A 313 13.02 1.78 56.95
CA LEU A 313 12.47 0.72 56.11
C LEU A 313 12.55 1.12 54.64
N ALA A 314 13.22 0.27 53.86
CA ALA A 314 13.23 0.38 52.40
C ALA A 314 11.87 -0.04 51.82
N PRO A 315 11.38 0.60 50.76
CA PRO A 315 10.32 -0.01 49.97
C PRO A 315 10.79 -0.44 48.57
N ALA A 316 10.24 -1.60 48.22
CA ALA A 316 10.37 -2.30 46.95
C ALA A 316 10.00 -1.46 45.72
N ARG A 317 10.72 -1.67 44.63
CA ARG A 317 10.40 -1.14 43.30
C ARG A 317 9.06 -1.69 42.81
N SER A 318 8.03 -0.86 42.74
CA SER A 318 6.73 -1.22 42.16
C SER A 318 6.74 -1.05 40.64
N ARG A 319 6.37 -2.14 39.98
CA ARG A 319 6.19 -2.24 38.50
C ARG A 319 4.90 -1.54 37.98
N ARG A 320 4.53 -0.40 38.53
CA ARG A 320 3.26 0.28 38.16
C ARG A 320 3.40 1.42 37.13
N GLY A 321 4.61 1.68 36.59
CA GLY A 321 4.85 2.75 35.62
C GLY A 321 4.54 2.43 34.17
N VAL A 322 4.36 1.16 33.79
CA VAL A 322 4.20 0.75 32.38
C VAL A 322 2.73 0.71 31.93
N LEU A 323 1.78 0.61 32.85
CA LEU A 323 0.35 0.53 32.51
C LEU A 323 -0.34 1.90 32.33
N THR A 324 0.25 2.99 32.82
CA THR A 324 -0.32 4.34 32.67
C THR A 324 0.02 5.00 31.32
N ALA A 325 1.10 4.60 30.66
CA ALA A 325 1.45 5.11 29.33
C ALA A 325 0.56 4.53 28.21
N ALA A 326 0.12 3.27 28.34
CA ALA A 326 -0.76 2.63 27.37
C ALA A 326 -2.19 3.18 27.40
N LEU A 327 -2.66 3.66 28.55
CA LEU A 327 -4.02 4.20 28.67
C LEU A 327 -4.13 5.64 28.15
N LEU A 328 -3.03 6.41 28.14
CA LEU A 328 -2.99 7.79 27.64
C LEU A 328 -2.97 7.85 26.10
N VAL A 329 -2.41 6.84 25.44
CA VAL A 329 -2.41 6.73 23.99
C VAL A 329 -3.79 6.33 23.45
N ALA A 330 -4.53 5.49 24.18
CA ALA A 330 -5.90 5.09 23.80
C ALA A 330 -6.91 6.24 23.95
N VAL A 331 -6.72 7.14 24.91
CA VAL A 331 -7.62 8.30 25.14
C VAL A 331 -7.37 9.41 24.10
N LEU A 332 -6.14 9.58 23.61
CA LEU A 332 -5.83 10.57 22.57
C LEU A 332 -6.29 10.13 21.17
N ALA A 333 -6.36 8.83 20.90
CA ALA A 333 -6.91 8.30 19.64
C ALA A 333 -8.44 8.46 19.57
N ALA A 334 -9.16 8.38 20.71
CA ALA A 334 -10.60 8.58 20.76
C ALA A 334 -11.04 10.06 20.68
N ALA A 335 -10.18 11.01 21.08
CA ALA A 335 -10.47 12.44 21.01
C ALA A 335 -10.25 13.06 19.61
N GLY A 336 -9.45 12.44 18.75
CA GLY A 336 -9.16 12.92 17.39
C GLY A 336 -10.32 12.73 16.40
N VAL A 337 -11.17 11.74 16.60
CA VAL A 337 -12.29 11.41 15.69
C VAL A 337 -13.52 12.27 15.95
N SER A 338 -13.70 12.79 17.18
CA SER A 338 -14.88 13.60 17.54
C SER A 338 -14.79 15.07 17.12
N ALA A 339 -13.62 15.60 16.77
CA ALA A 339 -13.45 17.00 16.37
C ALA A 339 -13.72 17.25 14.86
N ALA A 340 -13.68 16.22 14.01
CA ALA A 340 -13.91 16.37 12.57
C ALA A 340 -15.39 16.43 12.19
N VAL A 341 -16.31 15.94 13.04
CA VAL A 341 -17.76 15.90 12.75
C VAL A 341 -18.48 17.20 13.14
N LEU A 342 -17.86 18.04 13.98
CA LEU A 342 -18.49 19.30 14.44
C LEU A 342 -18.13 20.55 13.64
N TRP A 343 -17.33 20.45 12.57
CA TRP A 343 -16.88 21.62 11.77
C TRP A 343 -17.55 21.76 10.41
N THR A 344 -18.46 20.86 10.02
CA THR A 344 -19.19 20.93 8.74
C THR A 344 -20.59 21.52 8.83
N ASP A 345 -21.06 21.94 10.03
CA ASP A 345 -22.44 22.40 10.22
C ASP A 345 -22.54 23.89 10.63
N ARG A 346 -21.61 24.74 10.15
CA ARG A 346 -21.72 26.20 10.31
C ARG A 346 -21.32 26.94 9.05
N GLY A 347 -22.32 27.12 8.15
CA GLY A 347 -22.18 28.04 7.02
C GLY A 347 -23.38 28.01 6.08
N GLY A 348 -24.38 28.83 6.34
CA GLY A 348 -25.40 29.09 5.32
C GLY A 348 -26.79 29.47 5.83
N ARG A 349 -26.90 30.59 6.53
CA ARG A 349 -28.16 31.34 6.63
C ARG A 349 -27.95 32.75 6.08
N ASP A 350 -28.66 33.03 5.02
CA ASP A 350 -29.25 34.36 4.62
C ASP A 350 -29.88 34.10 3.26
N GLY A 351 -31.15 34.20 3.03
CA GLY A 351 -32.11 35.29 3.27
C GLY A 351 -32.65 35.69 1.92
N ARG A 352 -33.92 35.46 1.67
CA ARG A 352 -34.80 36.44 1.07
C ARG A 352 -36.22 35.93 0.86
N THR A 353 -37.08 36.67 1.43
CA THR A 353 -38.54 36.83 1.39
C THR A 353 -39.13 36.93 -0.02
N ALA A 354 -40.29 36.29 -0.27
CA ALA A 354 -41.36 36.88 -1.07
C ALA A 354 -42.73 36.26 -0.74
N VAL A 355 -43.63 37.12 -0.50
CA VAL A 355 -45.01 37.15 -0.10
C VAL A 355 -45.99 36.61 -1.17
N GLY A 356 -47.17 36.07 -0.75
CA GLY A 356 -48.33 35.87 -1.62
C GLY A 356 -49.34 34.84 -1.09
N THR A 357 -50.14 35.17 -0.15
CA THR A 357 -51.60 35.34 -0.07
C THR A 357 -52.50 34.27 -0.74
N SER A 358 -53.26 33.51 -0.02
CA SER A 358 -54.72 33.52 0.22
C SER A 358 -55.27 32.12 0.55
N ALA A 359 -55.95 32.03 1.69
CA ALA A 359 -56.90 30.97 2.03
C ALA A 359 -58.32 31.36 1.46
N PRO A 360 -59.45 30.64 1.69
CA PRO A 360 -59.71 29.43 2.48
C PRO A 360 -60.67 28.42 1.78
N GLY A 361 -60.86 27.24 2.36
CA GLY A 361 -61.96 26.34 2.01
C GLY A 361 -61.94 25.03 2.79
N THR A 362 -62.76 24.94 3.82
CA THR A 362 -63.16 23.77 4.59
C THR A 362 -64.53 23.25 4.11
N PRO A 363 -65.06 22.08 4.54
CA PRO A 363 -64.56 20.74 4.92
C PRO A 363 -65.26 19.61 4.18
N ALA A 364 -64.75 18.38 4.23
CA ALA A 364 -65.63 17.21 4.20
C ALA A 364 -64.96 15.97 4.82
N SER A 365 -65.75 15.34 5.61
CA SER A 365 -65.58 14.20 6.48
C SER A 365 -65.09 12.91 5.85
N GLY A 366 -64.35 12.12 6.62
CA GLY A 366 -64.60 10.70 6.80
C GLY A 366 -63.82 9.75 5.93
N SER A 367 -62.78 9.12 6.48
CA SER A 367 -62.75 7.65 6.55
C SER A 367 -61.45 7.24 7.30
N SER A 368 -61.64 6.56 8.41
CA SER A 368 -60.61 5.88 9.15
C SER A 368 -59.99 4.76 8.30
N ALA A 369 -58.79 4.97 7.78
CA ALA A 369 -57.96 3.89 7.27
C ALA A 369 -56.96 3.52 8.36
N THR A 370 -57.12 2.36 8.91
CA THR A 370 -56.22 1.62 9.80
C THR A 370 -54.80 1.70 9.21
N ALA A 371 -53.89 2.32 9.95
CA ALA A 371 -52.47 2.30 9.62
C ALA A 371 -52.00 0.87 9.70
N ALA A 372 -51.51 0.32 8.59
CA ALA A 372 -50.73 -0.89 8.56
C ALA A 372 -49.48 -0.70 9.41
N PRO A 373 -49.09 -1.67 10.26
CA PRO A 373 -47.84 -1.58 11.01
C PRO A 373 -46.66 -1.50 10.04
N ALA A 374 -45.73 -0.59 10.33
CA ALA A 374 -44.43 -0.55 9.66
C ALA A 374 -43.77 -1.96 9.72
N PRO A 375 -43.09 -2.40 8.68
CA PRO A 375 -42.39 -3.67 8.73
C PRO A 375 -41.33 -3.62 9.83
N THR A 376 -41.58 -4.32 10.91
CA THR A 376 -40.57 -4.61 11.93
C THR A 376 -39.57 -5.55 11.27
N THR A 377 -38.36 -5.06 10.99
CA THR A 377 -37.24 -5.88 10.53
C THR A 377 -36.92 -6.86 11.65
N THR A 378 -37.49 -8.06 11.60
CA THR A 378 -37.14 -9.14 12.52
C THR A 378 -35.74 -9.60 12.16
N LEU A 379 -34.78 -9.38 13.06
CA LEU A 379 -33.44 -9.96 12.97
C LEU A 379 -33.57 -11.48 12.80
N PRO A 380 -32.80 -12.11 11.89
CA PRO A 380 -32.83 -13.54 11.71
C PRO A 380 -32.39 -14.23 13.02
N SER A 381 -33.06 -15.32 13.39
CA SER A 381 -32.61 -16.11 14.53
C SER A 381 -31.37 -16.92 14.11
N ALA A 382 -30.26 -16.78 14.85
CA ALA A 382 -29.07 -17.57 14.57
C ALA A 382 -29.29 -19.06 14.89
N PRO A 383 -28.83 -20.00 14.06
CA PRO A 383 -28.79 -21.41 14.40
C PRO A 383 -27.92 -21.71 15.63
N SER A 384 -28.07 -22.91 16.21
CA SER A 384 -27.21 -23.35 17.31
C SER A 384 -25.73 -23.34 16.91
N GLY A 385 -24.85 -22.76 17.73
CA GLY A 385 -23.41 -22.59 17.45
C GLY A 385 -23.07 -21.34 16.62
N TYR A 386 -24.07 -20.43 16.44
CA TYR A 386 -23.90 -19.15 15.77
C TYR A 386 -24.55 -18.04 16.58
N HIS A 387 -24.04 -16.82 16.43
CA HIS A 387 -24.64 -15.60 16.94
C HIS A 387 -24.86 -14.59 15.80
N VAL A 388 -25.86 -13.72 15.95
CA VAL A 388 -26.09 -12.63 14.97
C VAL A 388 -25.08 -11.52 15.23
N ALA A 389 -24.28 -11.19 14.23
CA ALA A 389 -23.40 -10.03 14.22
C ALA A 389 -24.07 -8.91 13.42
N GLU A 390 -24.40 -7.80 14.11
CA GLU A 390 -24.78 -6.53 13.49
C GLU A 390 -23.52 -5.72 13.21
N ASP A 391 -23.19 -5.52 11.93
CA ASP A 391 -21.95 -4.87 11.55
C ASP A 391 -22.13 -3.38 11.27
N PRO A 392 -21.24 -2.50 11.79
CA PRO A 392 -21.25 -1.07 11.47
C PRO A 392 -21.14 -0.74 9.98
N ALA A 393 -20.73 -1.69 9.14
CA ALA A 393 -20.71 -1.55 7.68
C ALA A 393 -22.11 -1.64 7.02
N GLY A 394 -23.20 -1.79 7.83
CA GLY A 394 -24.57 -1.75 7.37
C GLY A 394 -25.11 -3.09 6.87
N PHE A 395 -24.80 -4.18 7.56
CA PHE A 395 -25.38 -5.51 7.36
C PHE A 395 -25.46 -6.29 8.67
N ALA A 396 -26.26 -7.33 8.72
CA ALA A 396 -26.25 -8.32 9.79
C ALA A 396 -26.27 -9.74 9.22
N LEU A 397 -25.59 -10.68 9.89
CA LEU A 397 -25.54 -12.10 9.51
C LEU A 397 -25.22 -12.98 10.71
N ALA A 398 -25.52 -14.28 10.62
CA ALA A 398 -25.07 -15.22 11.64
C ALA A 398 -23.61 -15.63 11.40
N VAL A 399 -22.80 -15.47 12.44
CA VAL A 399 -21.37 -15.79 12.48
C VAL A 399 -21.16 -16.95 13.46
N PRO A 400 -20.31 -17.94 13.15
CA PRO A 400 -20.02 -19.03 14.09
C PRO A 400 -19.47 -18.51 15.42
N ASP A 401 -19.84 -19.17 16.52
CA ASP A 401 -19.36 -18.81 17.84
C ASP A 401 -17.83 -18.91 17.94
N GLY A 402 -17.22 -17.93 18.59
CA GLY A 402 -15.77 -17.86 18.75
C GLY A 402 -15.01 -17.22 17.56
N PHE A 403 -15.69 -16.82 16.50
CA PHE A 403 -15.05 -16.02 15.45
C PHE A 403 -14.86 -14.58 15.91
N THR A 404 -13.74 -13.98 15.51
CA THR A 404 -13.36 -12.60 15.85
C THR A 404 -13.53 -11.70 14.65
N ARG A 405 -14.21 -10.55 14.84
CA ARG A 405 -14.38 -9.53 13.80
C ARG A 405 -13.09 -8.76 13.57
N GLU A 406 -12.67 -8.65 12.30
CA GLU A 406 -11.50 -7.90 11.87
C GLU A 406 -11.83 -7.05 10.63
N PRO A 407 -11.99 -5.71 10.77
CA PRO A 407 -12.23 -4.84 9.62
C PRO A 407 -10.94 -4.58 8.86
N GLN A 408 -10.97 -4.69 7.53
CA GLN A 408 -9.84 -4.44 6.64
C GLN A 408 -10.29 -3.60 5.44
N GLY A 409 -10.22 -2.29 5.53
CA GLY A 409 -10.69 -1.35 4.52
C GLY A 409 -12.20 -1.50 4.25
N GLU A 410 -12.60 -1.77 3.01
CA GLU A 410 -14.00 -2.02 2.64
C GLU A 410 -14.49 -3.46 2.94
N ARG A 411 -13.63 -4.29 3.51
CA ARG A 411 -13.94 -5.68 3.86
C ARG A 411 -14.04 -5.84 5.35
N VAL A 412 -14.95 -6.68 5.78
CA VAL A 412 -15.06 -7.13 7.16
C VAL A 412 -14.82 -8.63 7.16
N PHE A 413 -13.88 -9.09 7.97
CA PHE A 413 -13.60 -10.50 8.19
C PHE A 413 -14.10 -10.93 9.55
N TYR A 414 -14.56 -12.17 9.62
CA TYR A 414 -14.81 -12.93 10.83
C TYR A 414 -13.90 -14.16 10.76
N LEU A 415 -12.93 -14.23 11.66
CA LEU A 415 -11.86 -15.22 11.66
C LEU A 415 -12.06 -16.23 12.78
N SER A 416 -11.98 -17.52 12.45
CA SER A 416 -11.97 -18.56 13.47
C SER A 416 -10.67 -18.56 14.26
N PRO A 417 -10.63 -19.17 15.48
CA PRO A 417 -9.38 -19.35 16.20
C PRO A 417 -8.33 -20.03 15.31
N GLY A 418 -7.13 -19.40 15.21
CA GLY A 418 -6.05 -19.84 14.35
C GLY A 418 -6.30 -19.70 12.85
N ASP A 419 -7.21 -18.80 12.44
CA ASP A 419 -7.51 -18.41 11.05
C ASP A 419 -7.84 -19.57 10.10
N THR A 420 -8.30 -20.68 10.65
CA THR A 420 -8.68 -21.87 9.87
C THR A 420 -9.78 -21.54 8.87
N PHE A 421 -10.85 -20.87 9.33
CA PHE A 421 -11.93 -20.35 8.50
C PHE A 421 -11.87 -18.83 8.47
N ARG A 422 -12.09 -18.28 7.29
CA ARG A 422 -12.17 -16.83 7.08
C ARG A 422 -13.47 -16.53 6.34
N LEU A 423 -14.45 -15.98 7.04
CA LEU A 423 -15.68 -15.44 6.48
C LEU A 423 -15.47 -13.96 6.21
N GLY A 424 -15.66 -13.52 4.98
CA GLY A 424 -15.51 -12.13 4.58
C GLY A 424 -16.81 -11.56 4.02
N VAL A 425 -17.02 -10.26 4.24
CA VAL A 425 -18.13 -9.49 3.67
C VAL A 425 -17.59 -8.20 3.09
N LYS A 426 -18.06 -7.83 1.89
CA LYS A 426 -17.78 -6.54 1.27
C LYS A 426 -19.08 -5.92 0.76
N VAL A 427 -19.24 -4.60 0.99
CA VAL A 427 -20.38 -3.81 0.51
C VAL A 427 -19.86 -2.71 -0.40
N THR A 428 -20.35 -2.68 -1.66
CA THR A 428 -19.92 -1.67 -2.65
C THR A 428 -21.10 -1.16 -3.46
N ASP A 429 -20.84 -0.19 -4.33
CA ASP A 429 -21.82 0.25 -5.31
C ASP A 429 -21.95 -0.78 -6.46
N PRO A 430 -23.13 -0.88 -7.11
CA PRO A 430 -23.34 -1.76 -8.25
C PRO A 430 -22.33 -1.51 -9.37
N ARG A 431 -21.90 -2.59 -10.05
CA ARG A 431 -20.91 -2.53 -11.11
C ARG A 431 -21.48 -2.99 -12.46
N PRO A 432 -20.97 -2.47 -13.61
CA PRO A 432 -21.42 -2.86 -14.94
C PRO A 432 -21.40 -4.38 -15.13
N GLY A 433 -22.50 -4.92 -15.69
CA GLY A 433 -22.68 -6.36 -15.93
C GLY A 433 -23.24 -7.12 -14.72
N GLY A 434 -23.60 -6.43 -13.64
CA GLY A 434 -24.22 -7.02 -12.46
C GLY A 434 -23.37 -8.08 -11.76
N PRO A 435 -23.95 -8.85 -10.82
CA PRO A 435 -23.24 -9.86 -10.04
C PRO A 435 -22.48 -10.88 -10.88
N LEU A 436 -23.08 -11.37 -11.96
CA LEU A 436 -22.43 -12.32 -12.87
C LEU A 436 -21.20 -11.71 -13.57
N GLY A 437 -21.31 -10.45 -13.98
CA GLY A 437 -20.17 -9.71 -14.58
C GLY A 437 -19.05 -9.49 -13.58
N VAL A 438 -19.36 -9.19 -12.32
CA VAL A 438 -18.39 -9.05 -11.23
C VAL A 438 -17.63 -10.35 -11.02
N MET A 439 -18.33 -11.47 -10.80
CA MET A 439 -17.71 -12.78 -10.55
C MET A 439 -16.93 -13.31 -11.75
N ARG A 440 -17.39 -13.08 -12.98
CA ARG A 440 -16.61 -13.46 -14.17
C ARG A 440 -15.30 -12.69 -14.29
N ARG A 441 -15.29 -11.38 -13.96
CA ARG A 441 -14.06 -10.60 -13.96
C ARG A 441 -13.12 -11.04 -12.84
N ALA A 442 -13.65 -11.35 -11.65
CA ALA A 442 -12.87 -11.88 -10.54
C ALA A 442 -12.25 -13.25 -10.90
N ALA A 443 -13.05 -14.17 -11.47
CA ALA A 443 -12.58 -15.48 -11.89
C ALA A 443 -11.54 -15.42 -13.01
N ALA A 444 -11.66 -14.49 -13.97
CA ALA A 444 -10.67 -14.27 -15.02
C ALA A 444 -9.29 -13.84 -14.45
N LYS A 445 -9.29 -13.12 -13.32
CA LYS A 445 -8.09 -12.75 -12.56
C LYS A 445 -7.68 -13.81 -11.53
N GLY A 446 -8.49 -14.84 -11.35
CA GLY A 446 -8.26 -15.91 -10.36
C GLY A 446 -6.85 -16.51 -10.42
N PRO A 447 -6.32 -16.91 -11.60
CA PRO A 447 -4.97 -17.46 -11.72
C PRO A 447 -3.85 -16.50 -11.33
N GLU A 448 -4.07 -15.19 -11.46
CA GLU A 448 -3.09 -14.16 -11.11
C GLU A 448 -3.17 -13.80 -9.62
N ALA A 449 -4.38 -13.84 -9.05
CA ALA A 449 -4.65 -13.42 -7.68
C ALA A 449 -4.48 -14.54 -6.64
N ASN A 450 -4.63 -15.81 -7.04
CA ASN A 450 -4.65 -16.96 -6.15
C ASN A 450 -3.62 -18.01 -6.63
N PRO A 451 -2.45 -18.12 -6.00
CA PRO A 451 -1.43 -19.11 -6.36
C PRO A 451 -2.02 -20.53 -6.41
N GLY A 452 -1.69 -21.29 -7.45
CA GLY A 452 -2.23 -22.63 -7.63
C GLY A 452 -3.74 -22.69 -7.87
N TYR A 453 -4.33 -21.58 -8.38
CA TYR A 453 -5.76 -21.50 -8.72
C TYR A 453 -6.18 -22.64 -9.66
N ARG A 454 -7.21 -23.36 -9.26
CA ARG A 454 -7.78 -24.50 -9.99
C ARG A 454 -9.24 -24.70 -9.63
N ASP A 455 -9.93 -25.46 -10.45
CA ASP A 455 -11.33 -25.83 -10.27
C ASP A 455 -12.29 -24.62 -10.20
N GLY A 456 -11.87 -23.49 -10.79
CA GLY A 456 -12.64 -22.24 -10.77
C GLY A 456 -13.94 -22.35 -11.58
N ARG A 457 -15.07 -22.09 -10.92
CA ARG A 457 -16.40 -22.15 -11.53
C ARG A 457 -17.25 -20.96 -11.12
N VAL A 458 -17.81 -20.25 -12.09
CA VAL A 458 -18.79 -19.17 -11.86
C VAL A 458 -20.17 -19.65 -12.30
N THR A 459 -21.12 -19.60 -11.37
CA THR A 459 -22.51 -20.03 -11.59
C THR A 459 -23.45 -18.86 -11.32
N SER A 460 -24.35 -18.56 -12.29
CA SER A 460 -25.44 -17.63 -12.08
C SER A 460 -26.52 -18.26 -11.22
N LEU A 461 -27.02 -17.54 -10.22
CA LEU A 461 -28.09 -18.00 -9.34
C LEU A 461 -28.98 -16.82 -8.93
N THR A 462 -29.99 -17.11 -8.11
CA THR A 462 -30.87 -16.10 -7.51
C THR A 462 -30.76 -16.19 -5.99
N HIS A 463 -30.52 -15.07 -5.33
CA HIS A 463 -30.55 -14.97 -3.87
C HIS A 463 -31.73 -14.09 -3.46
N ARG A 464 -32.69 -14.65 -2.71
CA ARG A 464 -33.90 -13.95 -2.23
C ARG A 464 -34.65 -13.17 -3.33
N GLY A 465 -34.70 -13.70 -4.55
CA GLY A 465 -35.34 -13.04 -5.69
C GLY A 465 -34.46 -12.05 -6.46
N HIS A 466 -33.25 -11.75 -5.98
CA HIS A 466 -32.28 -10.89 -6.65
C HIS A 466 -31.30 -11.69 -7.52
N PRO A 467 -30.89 -11.17 -8.68
CA PRO A 467 -29.81 -11.78 -9.46
C PRO A 467 -28.54 -11.89 -8.63
N ALA A 468 -27.92 -13.06 -8.64
CA ALA A 468 -26.69 -13.34 -7.90
C ALA A 468 -25.75 -14.22 -8.73
N ALA A 469 -24.49 -14.30 -8.31
CA ALA A 469 -23.50 -15.19 -8.89
C ALA A 469 -22.60 -15.77 -7.81
N LEU A 470 -22.35 -17.06 -7.91
CA LEU A 470 -21.45 -17.81 -7.05
C LEU A 470 -20.16 -18.13 -7.82
N TRP A 471 -19.02 -17.88 -7.22
CA TRP A 471 -17.71 -18.29 -7.67
C TRP A 471 -17.08 -19.25 -6.66
N GLU A 472 -16.74 -20.45 -7.13
CA GLU A 472 -16.08 -21.49 -6.35
C GLU A 472 -14.72 -21.78 -6.96
N PHE A 473 -13.70 -21.95 -6.11
CA PHE A 473 -12.36 -22.29 -6.58
C PHE A 473 -11.49 -22.87 -5.47
N THR A 474 -10.42 -23.57 -5.89
CA THR A 474 -9.37 -24.06 -5.00
C THR A 474 -8.04 -23.37 -5.34
N TRP A 475 -7.21 -23.12 -4.34
CA TRP A 475 -5.92 -22.46 -4.49
C TRP A 475 -4.95 -22.92 -3.37
N ASP A 476 -3.67 -22.59 -3.47
CA ASP A 476 -2.65 -23.15 -2.57
C ASP A 476 -2.59 -22.51 -1.18
N GLY A 477 -3.49 -21.54 -0.89
CA GLY A 477 -3.55 -20.88 0.41
C GLY A 477 -2.55 -19.73 0.56
N PHE A 478 -2.54 -19.11 1.75
CA PHE A 478 -1.70 -17.95 2.05
C PHE A 478 -0.24 -18.33 2.34
N SER A 479 0.00 -19.60 2.68
CA SER A 479 1.36 -20.12 2.92
C SER A 479 1.41 -21.63 2.67
N ALA A 480 2.60 -22.15 2.41
CA ALA A 480 2.81 -23.60 2.29
C ALA A 480 2.44 -24.38 3.57
N ALA A 481 2.51 -23.74 4.73
CA ALA A 481 2.12 -24.33 6.02
C ALA A 481 0.60 -24.45 6.18
N GLU A 482 -0.18 -23.53 5.62
CA GLU A 482 -1.65 -23.61 5.62
C GLU A 482 -2.17 -24.64 4.59
N GLY A 483 -1.40 -24.87 3.53
CA GLY A 483 -1.78 -25.77 2.45
C GLY A 483 -2.93 -25.26 1.59
N ALA A 484 -3.44 -26.13 0.72
CA ALA A 484 -4.50 -25.78 -0.22
C ALA A 484 -5.79 -25.36 0.49
N ARG A 485 -6.43 -24.31 -0.03
CA ARG A 485 -7.69 -23.75 0.46
C ARG A 485 -8.77 -23.82 -0.61
N HIS A 486 -10.02 -23.93 -0.16
CA HIS A 486 -11.20 -23.81 -1.01
C HIS A 486 -11.97 -22.55 -0.61
N THR A 487 -12.51 -21.84 -1.61
CA THR A 487 -13.26 -20.60 -1.41
C THR A 487 -14.62 -20.70 -2.10
N TYR A 488 -15.67 -20.37 -1.36
CA TYR A 488 -17.01 -20.04 -1.85
C TYR A 488 -17.18 -18.53 -1.77
N ASP A 489 -17.65 -17.91 -2.83
CA ASP A 489 -17.77 -16.47 -2.95
C ASP A 489 -19.04 -16.12 -3.73
N VAL A 490 -20.01 -15.44 -3.09
CA VAL A 490 -21.29 -15.06 -3.71
C VAL A 490 -21.51 -13.57 -3.66
N CYS A 491 -21.93 -13.00 -4.78
CA CYS A 491 -22.38 -11.63 -4.80
C CYS A 491 -23.80 -11.46 -5.34
N TRP A 492 -24.52 -10.44 -4.86
CA TRP A 492 -25.84 -10.03 -5.34
C TRP A 492 -26.04 -8.53 -5.19
N GLU A 493 -27.03 -7.99 -5.91
CA GLU A 493 -27.43 -6.59 -5.80
C GLU A 493 -28.77 -6.48 -5.08
N GLU A 494 -28.83 -5.67 -4.01
CA GLU A 494 -30.02 -5.41 -3.22
C GLU A 494 -29.98 -3.98 -2.68
N GLY A 495 -31.12 -3.27 -2.72
CA GLY A 495 -31.22 -1.90 -2.20
C GLY A 495 -30.28 -0.88 -2.85
N GLY A 496 -29.83 -1.12 -4.10
CA GLY A 496 -28.89 -0.24 -4.80
C GLY A 496 -27.43 -0.42 -4.35
N ARG A 497 -27.12 -1.49 -3.64
CA ARG A 497 -25.74 -1.88 -3.23
C ARG A 497 -25.43 -3.26 -3.76
N LEU A 498 -24.12 -3.53 -3.93
CA LEU A 498 -23.58 -4.85 -4.23
C LEU A 498 -22.99 -5.45 -2.96
N TYR A 499 -23.49 -6.59 -2.57
CA TYR A 499 -23.01 -7.38 -1.43
C TYR A 499 -22.20 -8.56 -1.95
N ASP A 500 -21.07 -8.82 -1.30
CA ASP A 500 -20.10 -9.84 -1.63
C ASP A 500 -19.74 -10.60 -0.34
N VAL A 501 -20.06 -11.90 -0.28
CA VAL A 501 -19.88 -12.73 0.92
C VAL A 501 -19.10 -13.98 0.53
N TRP A 502 -17.99 -14.23 1.21
CA TRP A 502 -17.16 -15.40 0.92
C TRP A 502 -16.69 -16.13 2.18
N VAL A 503 -16.45 -17.43 2.03
CA VAL A 503 -15.78 -18.24 3.05
C VAL A 503 -14.61 -18.97 2.42
N SER A 504 -13.43 -18.86 3.04
CA SER A 504 -12.22 -19.58 2.67
C SER A 504 -11.79 -20.52 3.80
N SER A 505 -11.44 -21.76 3.47
CA SER A 505 -11.03 -22.79 4.42
C SER A 505 -9.94 -23.70 3.84
N PRO A 506 -9.21 -24.46 4.67
CA PRO A 506 -8.38 -25.56 4.18
C PRO A 506 -9.20 -26.54 3.30
N ALA A 507 -8.60 -27.04 2.22
CA ALA A 507 -9.28 -27.95 1.28
C ALA A 507 -9.82 -29.23 1.94
N GLY A 508 -9.26 -29.66 3.06
CA GLY A 508 -9.77 -30.78 3.86
C GLY A 508 -11.05 -30.48 4.67
N LYS A 509 -11.48 -29.19 4.75
CA LYS A 509 -12.62 -28.73 5.55
C LYS A 509 -13.73 -28.06 4.70
N VAL A 510 -13.80 -28.39 3.42
CA VAL A 510 -14.74 -27.79 2.45
C VAL A 510 -16.20 -27.94 2.89
N ARG A 511 -16.59 -29.07 3.48
CA ARG A 511 -17.98 -29.30 3.94
C ARG A 511 -18.35 -28.36 5.10
N GLU A 512 -17.48 -28.20 6.08
CA GLU A 512 -17.68 -27.30 7.23
C GLU A 512 -17.70 -25.83 6.76
N ALA A 513 -16.82 -25.47 5.82
CA ALA A 513 -16.81 -24.16 5.19
C ALA A 513 -18.12 -23.86 4.43
N LYS A 514 -18.67 -24.87 3.72
CA LYS A 514 -19.93 -24.72 3.01
C LYS A 514 -21.09 -24.47 3.97
N GLU A 515 -21.11 -25.13 5.12
CA GLU A 515 -22.11 -24.92 6.17
C GLU A 515 -22.01 -23.49 6.74
N HIS A 516 -20.82 -23.02 7.07
CA HIS A 516 -20.62 -21.63 7.52
C HIS A 516 -21.03 -20.60 6.45
N PHE A 517 -20.71 -20.88 5.18
CA PHE A 517 -21.08 -20.05 4.05
C PHE A 517 -22.61 -19.99 3.87
N ASP A 518 -23.29 -21.13 3.87
CA ASP A 518 -24.73 -21.19 3.69
C ASP A 518 -25.46 -20.46 4.82
N VAL A 519 -25.06 -20.68 6.08
CA VAL A 519 -25.66 -20.00 7.24
C VAL A 519 -25.45 -18.49 7.13
N ALA A 520 -24.26 -18.03 6.78
CA ALA A 520 -23.96 -16.60 6.63
C ALA A 520 -24.82 -15.95 5.54
N VAL A 521 -24.94 -16.60 4.37
CA VAL A 521 -25.71 -16.10 3.22
C VAL A 521 -27.22 -16.15 3.51
N ASP A 522 -27.73 -17.24 4.10
CA ASP A 522 -29.17 -17.41 4.40
C ASP A 522 -29.66 -16.45 5.49
N THR A 523 -28.81 -16.08 6.43
CA THR A 523 -29.12 -15.14 7.53
C THR A 523 -28.75 -13.70 7.24
N PHE A 524 -28.09 -13.42 6.12
CA PHE A 524 -27.68 -12.06 5.75
C PHE A 524 -28.88 -11.13 5.65
N THR A 525 -28.83 -9.98 6.28
CA THR A 525 -29.88 -8.94 6.20
C THR A 525 -29.26 -7.57 6.05
N VAL A 526 -29.98 -6.71 5.35
CA VAL A 526 -29.68 -5.29 5.21
C VAL A 526 -30.64 -4.54 6.12
N PRO A 527 -30.14 -3.65 7.02
CA PRO A 527 -30.97 -2.87 7.92
C PRO A 527 -31.90 -1.87 7.21
#